data_bfb4f39c126ec8a0b901260168c52124
#
_entry.id   bfb4f39c126ec8a0b901260168c52124
#
_cell.length_a   1.000
_cell.length_b   1.000
_cell.length_c   1.000
_cell.angle_alpha   90.00
_cell.angle_beta   90.00
_cell.angle_gamma   90.00
#
_symmetry.space_group_name_H-M   'P 1'
#
loop_
_entity.id
_entity.type
_entity.pdbx_description
1 polymer ?
#
loop_
_entity_poly.entity_id
_entity_poly.type
_entity_poly.pdbx_seq_one_letter_code
_entity_poly.pdbx_strand_id
1 'polypeptide(L)'
;MARVYDWGRTSSAAPPRQCPNLGRMRTLVLMRHAKSDYPDGVADHDRPLAARGVREAGLAGDWLRTAAPEIDAVLCSTAVRTRQTLDRTGIGAPANYLERLYGATPGAMLSEINQVDDAVSTLLIVGHEPTVSQVALGLAGHPGSDPEATRLIEMKFPTSGIAMLRVPGTWSALELSGAELVSFHVPR
;
A
#
# COMPACT_ATOMS: atom_id res chain seq x y z
N MET A 1 70.95 -14.31 -13.36
CA MET A 1 70.26 -13.01 -13.17
C MET A 1 68.76 -13.27 -13.44
N ALA A 2 67.97 -13.45 -12.37
CA ALA A 2 66.52 -13.66 -12.46
C ALA A 2 65.85 -12.35 -11.95
N ARG A 3 64.99 -11.78 -12.80
CA ARG A 3 64.19 -10.61 -12.43
C ARG A 3 62.96 -11.09 -11.68
N VAL A 4 62.79 -10.66 -10.45
CA VAL A 4 61.59 -10.79 -9.62
C VAL A 4 60.60 -9.71 -10.05
N TYR A 5 59.41 -10.14 -10.55
CA TYR A 5 58.30 -9.22 -10.80
C TYR A 5 57.45 -9.11 -9.53
N ASP A 6 57.43 -7.93 -8.97
CA ASP A 6 56.57 -7.52 -7.85
C ASP A 6 55.12 -7.29 -8.39
N TRP A 7 54.16 -8.11 -7.96
CA TRP A 7 52.75 -7.94 -8.26
C TRP A 7 52.15 -7.02 -7.18
N GLY A 8 52.08 -5.71 -7.52
CA GLY A 8 51.39 -4.72 -6.72
C GLY A 8 49.98 -5.13 -6.35
N ARG A 9 49.65 -5.05 -5.09
CA ARG A 9 48.31 -5.26 -4.53
C ARG A 9 47.33 -4.25 -5.15
N THR A 10 46.41 -4.74 -5.96
CA THR A 10 45.25 -3.98 -6.37
C THR A 10 44.34 -3.80 -5.14
N SER A 11 44.30 -2.60 -4.64
CA SER A 11 43.33 -2.17 -3.61
C SER A 11 41.93 -2.34 -4.18
N SER A 12 41.20 -3.34 -3.69
CA SER A 12 39.78 -3.50 -3.93
C SER A 12 39.06 -2.38 -3.16
N ALA A 13 38.76 -1.31 -3.87
CA ALA A 13 37.83 -0.29 -3.37
C ALA A 13 36.46 -0.95 -3.21
N ALA A 14 35.98 -1.03 -1.97
CA ALA A 14 34.63 -1.44 -1.69
C ALA A 14 33.66 -0.50 -2.47
N PRO A 15 32.57 -1.03 -3.05
CA PRO A 15 31.59 -0.18 -3.72
C PRO A 15 31.10 0.90 -2.73
N PRO A 16 30.84 2.12 -3.20
CA PRO A 16 30.36 3.19 -2.34
C PRO A 16 29.08 2.69 -1.65
N ARG A 17 29.07 2.75 -0.32
CA ARG A 17 27.86 2.52 0.48
C ARG A 17 26.83 3.50 -0.08
N GLN A 18 25.77 2.99 -0.68
CA GLN A 18 24.62 3.81 -1.06
C GLN A 18 24.17 4.50 0.22
N CYS A 19 24.26 5.83 0.23
CA CYS A 19 23.70 6.63 1.31
C CYS A 19 22.25 6.20 1.48
N PRO A 20 21.78 5.97 2.73
CA PRO A 20 20.36 5.73 2.95
C PRO A 20 19.60 6.88 2.31
N ASN A 21 18.56 6.56 1.57
CA ASN A 21 17.77 7.47 0.72
C ASN A 21 16.94 8.43 1.61
N LEU A 22 17.66 9.25 2.40
CA LEU A 22 17.13 10.26 3.31
C LEU A 22 16.55 11.41 2.47
N GLY A 23 15.31 11.28 2.03
CA GLY A 23 14.61 12.35 1.31
C GLY A 23 13.64 11.91 0.22
N ARG A 24 13.58 10.63 -0.13
CA ARG A 24 12.58 10.16 -1.10
C ARG A 24 11.23 10.04 -0.41
N MET A 25 10.27 10.86 -0.83
CA MET A 25 8.88 10.73 -0.40
C MET A 25 8.25 9.53 -1.12
N ARG A 26 7.61 8.66 -0.35
CA ARG A 26 6.84 7.52 -0.86
C ARG A 26 5.35 7.78 -0.74
N THR A 27 4.56 7.08 -1.53
CA THR A 27 3.10 7.16 -1.47
C THR A 27 2.53 5.81 -1.04
N LEU A 28 1.79 5.80 0.05
CA LEU A 28 0.99 4.65 0.47
C LEU A 28 -0.47 4.90 0.12
N VAL A 29 -1.06 3.99 -0.62
CA VAL A 29 -2.48 4.00 -0.97
C VAL A 29 -3.16 2.84 -0.24
N LEU A 30 -4.08 3.17 0.65
CA LEU A 30 -4.88 2.20 1.40
C LEU A 30 -6.29 2.17 0.82
N MET A 31 -6.70 1.03 0.29
CA MET A 31 -8.01 0.83 -0.33
C MET A 31 -8.79 -0.28 0.37
N ARG A 32 -10.01 0.02 0.79
CA ARG A 32 -10.96 -1.00 1.22
C ARG A 32 -11.54 -1.71 0.00
N HIS A 33 -11.71 -3.04 0.06
CA HIS A 33 -12.41 -3.78 -1.00
C HIS A 33 -13.76 -3.17 -1.36
N ALA A 34 -14.18 -3.31 -2.61
CA ALA A 34 -15.46 -2.85 -3.11
C ALA A 34 -16.64 -3.67 -2.54
N LYS A 35 -17.86 -3.20 -2.76
CA LYS A 35 -19.06 -3.84 -2.20
C LYS A 35 -19.16 -5.30 -2.63
N SER A 36 -19.11 -6.23 -1.66
CA SER A 36 -19.32 -7.67 -1.87
C SER A 36 -20.79 -8.04 -1.82
N ASP A 37 -21.13 -9.13 -2.50
CA ASP A 37 -22.41 -9.82 -2.41
C ASP A 37 -22.40 -10.80 -1.22
N TYR A 38 -23.57 -11.39 -0.94
CA TYR A 38 -23.80 -12.32 0.16
C TYR A 38 -24.61 -13.54 -0.34
N PRO A 39 -24.08 -14.32 -1.31
CA PRO A 39 -24.81 -15.49 -1.79
C PRO A 39 -24.92 -16.56 -0.70
N ASP A 40 -26.04 -17.24 -0.63
CA ASP A 40 -26.28 -18.31 0.32
C ASP A 40 -25.24 -19.44 0.18
N GLY A 41 -24.77 -19.97 1.29
CA GLY A 41 -23.83 -21.10 1.33
C GLY A 41 -22.39 -20.77 0.91
N VAL A 42 -22.06 -19.51 0.64
CA VAL A 42 -20.70 -19.10 0.30
C VAL A 42 -19.96 -18.63 1.56
N ALA A 43 -18.78 -19.20 1.81
CA ALA A 43 -17.93 -18.79 2.93
C ALA A 43 -17.53 -17.30 2.81
N ASP A 44 -17.32 -16.61 3.94
CA ASP A 44 -17.01 -15.16 3.91
C ASP A 44 -15.79 -14.82 3.06
N HIS A 45 -14.76 -15.65 3.09
CA HIS A 45 -13.53 -15.45 2.28
C HIS A 45 -13.85 -15.47 0.78
N ASP A 46 -14.78 -16.31 0.35
CA ASP A 46 -15.08 -16.59 -1.06
C ASP A 46 -16.19 -15.69 -1.66
N ARG A 47 -16.73 -14.78 -0.86
CA ARG A 47 -17.79 -13.88 -1.30
C ARG A 47 -17.33 -12.97 -2.45
N PRO A 48 -18.02 -12.98 -3.60
CA PRO A 48 -17.68 -12.15 -4.76
C PRO A 48 -18.10 -10.68 -4.57
N LEU A 49 -17.72 -9.83 -5.51
CA LEU A 49 -18.27 -8.49 -5.64
C LEU A 49 -19.72 -8.52 -6.09
N ALA A 50 -20.55 -7.66 -5.51
CA ALA A 50 -21.85 -7.32 -6.07
C ALA A 50 -21.69 -6.44 -7.35
N ALA A 51 -22.72 -6.35 -8.18
CA ALA A 51 -22.71 -5.50 -9.38
C ALA A 51 -22.31 -4.04 -9.10
N ARG A 52 -22.78 -3.49 -7.97
CA ARG A 52 -22.36 -2.16 -7.48
C ARG A 52 -20.86 -2.12 -7.19
N GLY A 53 -20.31 -3.16 -6.56
CA GLY A 53 -18.87 -3.23 -6.23
C GLY A 53 -18.00 -3.29 -7.48
N VAL A 54 -18.42 -4.03 -8.50
CA VAL A 54 -17.71 -4.09 -9.80
C VAL A 54 -17.61 -2.68 -10.41
N ARG A 55 -18.71 -1.93 -10.41
CA ARG A 55 -18.75 -0.56 -10.93
C ARG A 55 -17.88 0.40 -10.12
N GLU A 56 -18.02 0.37 -8.79
CA GLU A 56 -17.25 1.26 -7.88
C GLU A 56 -15.74 0.96 -7.93
N ALA A 57 -15.33 -0.30 -8.08
CA ALA A 57 -13.92 -0.65 -8.25
C ALA A 57 -13.35 -0.11 -9.56
N GLY A 58 -14.11 -0.11 -10.65
CA GLY A 58 -13.71 0.55 -11.91
C GLY A 58 -13.48 2.06 -11.73
N LEU A 59 -14.43 2.75 -11.09
CA LEU A 59 -14.30 4.18 -10.76
C LEU A 59 -13.10 4.47 -9.85
N ALA A 60 -12.80 3.56 -8.90
CA ALA A 60 -11.61 3.65 -8.07
C ALA A 60 -10.33 3.60 -8.91
N GLY A 61 -10.27 2.70 -9.89
CA GLY A 61 -9.15 2.60 -10.81
C GLY A 61 -8.98 3.85 -11.68
N ASP A 62 -10.08 4.42 -12.18
CA ASP A 62 -10.05 5.68 -12.93
C ASP A 62 -9.49 6.83 -12.09
N TRP A 63 -9.93 6.93 -10.84
CA TRP A 63 -9.44 7.94 -9.92
C TRP A 63 -7.95 7.73 -9.59
N LEU A 64 -7.53 6.49 -9.29
CA LEU A 64 -6.13 6.17 -8.98
C LEU A 64 -5.19 6.56 -10.12
N ARG A 65 -5.56 6.30 -11.37
CA ARG A 65 -4.73 6.68 -12.53
C ARG A 65 -4.54 8.18 -12.70
N THR A 66 -5.44 9.00 -12.17
CA THR A 66 -5.37 10.47 -12.29
C THR A 66 -4.84 11.16 -11.05
N ALA A 67 -5.09 10.62 -9.86
CA ALA A 67 -4.82 11.28 -8.59
C ALA A 67 -3.57 10.73 -7.86
N ALA A 68 -3.21 9.46 -8.09
CA ALA A 68 -2.03 8.85 -7.48
C ALA A 68 -0.84 8.87 -8.46
N PRO A 69 0.41 8.86 -7.96
CA PRO A 69 1.56 8.48 -8.77
C PRO A 69 1.39 7.05 -9.31
N GLU A 70 2.18 6.69 -10.34
CA GLU A 70 2.18 5.32 -10.86
C GLU A 70 2.43 4.32 -9.71
N ILE A 71 1.57 3.30 -9.62
CA ILE A 71 1.66 2.28 -8.58
C ILE A 71 2.73 1.27 -8.98
N ASP A 72 3.75 1.10 -8.14
CA ASP A 72 4.88 0.21 -8.39
C ASP A 72 4.63 -1.22 -7.89
N ALA A 73 3.86 -1.36 -6.81
CA ALA A 73 3.57 -2.66 -6.19
C ALA A 73 2.22 -2.66 -5.48
N VAL A 74 1.64 -3.86 -5.35
CA VAL A 74 0.37 -4.08 -4.64
C VAL A 74 0.52 -5.18 -3.59
N LEU A 75 0.03 -4.94 -2.38
CA LEU A 75 -0.29 -5.97 -1.40
C LEU A 75 -1.80 -6.14 -1.32
N CYS A 76 -2.30 -7.33 -1.60
CA CYS A 76 -3.73 -7.62 -1.66
C CYS A 76 -4.08 -8.80 -0.75
N SER A 77 -5.17 -8.69 0.01
CA SER A 77 -5.73 -9.85 0.72
C SER A 77 -6.16 -10.93 -0.26
N THR A 78 -6.07 -12.20 0.16
CA THR A 78 -6.46 -13.37 -0.65
C THR A 78 -7.97 -13.53 -0.85
N ALA A 79 -8.80 -12.84 -0.07
CA ALA A 79 -10.26 -12.94 -0.21
C ALA A 79 -10.72 -12.59 -1.64
N VAL A 80 -11.74 -13.30 -2.12
CA VAL A 80 -12.25 -13.14 -3.50
C VAL A 80 -12.62 -11.68 -3.78
N ARG A 81 -13.30 -10.99 -2.84
CA ARG A 81 -13.71 -9.59 -3.00
C ARG A 81 -12.55 -8.60 -3.14
N THR A 82 -11.42 -8.83 -2.46
CA THR A 82 -10.23 -7.96 -2.59
C THR A 82 -9.52 -8.19 -3.92
N ARG A 83 -9.37 -9.46 -4.32
CA ARG A 83 -8.79 -9.83 -5.62
C ARG A 83 -9.60 -9.26 -6.78
N GLN A 84 -10.92 -9.45 -6.75
CA GLN A 84 -11.81 -8.88 -7.75
C GLN A 84 -11.82 -7.35 -7.74
N THR A 85 -11.69 -6.73 -6.57
CA THR A 85 -11.54 -5.26 -6.48
C THR A 85 -10.31 -4.81 -7.23
N LEU A 86 -9.14 -5.39 -6.93
CA LEU A 86 -7.89 -5.08 -7.63
C LEU A 86 -8.00 -5.29 -9.14
N ASP A 87 -8.52 -6.43 -9.57
CA ASP A 87 -8.73 -6.75 -10.99
C ASP A 87 -9.58 -5.67 -11.70
N ARG A 88 -10.69 -5.25 -11.07
CA ARG A 88 -11.59 -4.24 -11.63
C ARG A 88 -11.03 -2.82 -11.64
N THR A 89 -10.03 -2.51 -10.80
CA THR A 89 -9.33 -1.21 -10.92
C THR A 89 -8.51 -1.10 -12.21
N GLY A 90 -8.12 -2.22 -12.81
CA GLY A 90 -7.22 -2.24 -13.97
C GLY A 90 -5.78 -1.80 -13.66
N ILE A 91 -5.38 -1.77 -12.40
CA ILE A 91 -3.99 -1.49 -11.99
C ILE A 91 -3.13 -2.71 -12.35
N GLY A 92 -2.14 -2.50 -13.22
CA GLY A 92 -1.27 -3.54 -13.76
C GLY A 92 0.05 -3.78 -12.99
N ALA A 93 0.22 -3.17 -11.83
CA ALA A 93 1.41 -3.34 -11.00
C ALA A 93 1.55 -4.76 -10.45
N PRO A 94 2.77 -5.27 -10.22
CA PRO A 94 3.00 -6.55 -9.58
C PRO A 94 2.26 -6.66 -8.24
N ALA A 95 1.49 -7.73 -8.05
CA ALA A 95 0.66 -7.93 -6.87
C ALA A 95 1.06 -9.16 -6.07
N ASN A 96 1.29 -8.97 -4.76
CA ASN A 96 1.47 -10.04 -3.79
C ASN A 96 0.16 -10.27 -3.04
N TYR A 97 -0.39 -11.49 -3.14
CA TYR A 97 -1.60 -11.89 -2.45
C TYR A 97 -1.26 -12.53 -1.10
N LEU A 98 -1.66 -11.88 -0.02
CA LEU A 98 -1.27 -12.24 1.34
C LEU A 98 -2.48 -12.65 2.19
N GLU A 99 -2.48 -13.91 2.63
CA GLU A 99 -3.50 -14.42 3.55
C GLU A 99 -3.52 -13.62 4.86
N ARG A 100 -2.35 -13.19 5.31
CA ARG A 100 -2.19 -12.39 6.54
C ARG A 100 -2.88 -11.02 6.49
N LEU A 101 -3.32 -10.56 5.31
CA LEU A 101 -4.15 -9.35 5.20
C LEU A 101 -5.66 -9.64 5.34
N TYR A 102 -6.07 -10.91 5.35
CA TYR A 102 -7.42 -11.30 5.68
C TYR A 102 -7.59 -11.37 7.19
N GLY A 103 -8.47 -10.52 7.77
CA GLY A 103 -8.62 -10.40 9.23
C GLY A 103 -7.39 -9.83 9.95
N ALA A 104 -6.53 -9.10 9.25
CA ALA A 104 -5.32 -8.50 9.80
C ALA A 104 -5.63 -7.52 10.94
N THR A 105 -4.73 -7.44 11.91
CA THR A 105 -4.64 -6.30 12.82
C THR A 105 -3.87 -5.15 12.17
N PRO A 106 -4.00 -3.89 12.66
CA PRO A 106 -3.19 -2.78 12.15
C PRO A 106 -1.69 -3.03 12.21
N GLY A 107 -1.21 -3.64 13.30
CA GLY A 107 0.21 -3.99 13.45
C GLY A 107 0.67 -5.04 12.43
N ALA A 108 -0.18 -6.03 12.11
CA ALA A 108 0.13 -7.02 11.08
C ALA A 108 0.23 -6.39 9.69
N MET A 109 -0.71 -5.50 9.34
CA MET A 109 -0.66 -4.78 8.06
C MET A 109 0.58 -3.87 7.98
N LEU A 110 0.91 -3.14 9.05
CA LEU A 110 2.11 -2.30 9.11
C LEU A 110 3.38 -3.14 8.95
N SER A 111 3.43 -4.33 9.58
CA SER A 111 4.55 -5.25 9.42
C SER A 111 4.74 -5.73 7.97
N GLU A 112 3.67 -5.95 7.20
CA GLU A 112 3.77 -6.26 5.77
C GLU A 112 4.28 -5.06 4.96
N ILE A 113 3.86 -3.84 5.29
CA ILE A 113 4.36 -2.61 4.66
C ILE A 113 5.87 -2.46 4.91
N ASN A 114 6.33 -2.70 6.15
CA ASN A 114 7.73 -2.56 6.52
C ASN A 114 8.67 -3.56 5.81
N GLN A 115 8.15 -4.61 5.20
CA GLN A 115 8.91 -5.60 4.42
C GLN A 115 9.00 -5.28 2.92
N VAL A 116 8.33 -4.22 2.47
CA VAL A 116 8.35 -3.81 1.05
C VAL A 116 9.73 -3.25 0.70
N ASP A 117 10.22 -3.61 -0.49
CA ASP A 117 11.51 -3.12 -1.00
C ASP A 117 11.48 -1.59 -1.13
N ASP A 118 12.55 -0.95 -0.69
CA ASP A 118 12.71 0.50 -0.76
C ASP A 118 12.81 1.06 -2.20
N ALA A 119 12.97 0.21 -3.21
CA ALA A 119 12.83 0.59 -4.62
C ALA A 119 11.40 0.98 -4.99
N VAL A 120 10.39 0.41 -4.28
CA VAL A 120 8.97 0.77 -4.45
C VAL A 120 8.72 2.18 -3.95
N SER A 121 8.22 3.05 -4.82
CA SER A 121 7.88 4.44 -4.48
C SER A 121 6.41 4.60 -4.12
N THR A 122 5.54 3.87 -4.81
CA THR A 122 4.09 3.92 -4.61
C THR A 122 3.56 2.50 -4.36
N LEU A 123 3.03 2.29 -3.16
CA LEU A 123 2.47 1.01 -2.71
C LEU A 123 0.94 1.12 -2.59
N LEU A 124 0.22 0.22 -3.25
CA LEU A 124 -1.22 0.04 -3.05
C LEU A 124 -1.49 -1.16 -2.13
N ILE A 125 -2.34 -0.97 -1.14
CA ILE A 125 -2.88 -2.07 -0.32
C ILE A 125 -4.38 -2.19 -0.55
N VAL A 126 -4.85 -3.40 -0.86
CA VAL A 126 -6.28 -3.71 -0.94
C VAL A 126 -6.66 -4.64 0.20
N GLY A 127 -7.43 -4.12 1.15
CA GLY A 127 -7.72 -4.80 2.41
C GLY A 127 -9.16 -4.64 2.90
N HIS A 128 -9.32 -4.82 4.20
CA HIS A 128 -10.62 -4.91 4.88
C HIS A 128 -10.74 -3.89 6.02
N GLU A 129 -11.98 -3.53 6.36
CA GLU A 129 -12.30 -2.86 7.61
C GLU A 129 -12.38 -3.87 8.77
N PRO A 130 -11.99 -3.42 9.98
CA PRO A 130 -11.62 -2.04 10.35
C PRO A 130 -10.13 -1.70 10.12
N THR A 131 -9.32 -2.63 9.68
CA THR A 131 -7.85 -2.50 9.63
C THR A 131 -7.39 -1.36 8.73
N VAL A 132 -8.01 -1.18 7.57
CA VAL A 132 -7.62 -0.14 6.60
C VAL A 132 -7.79 1.26 7.20
N SER A 133 -8.93 1.56 7.84
CA SER A 133 -9.15 2.85 8.49
C SER A 133 -8.24 3.05 9.70
N GLN A 134 -8.03 2.01 10.51
CA GLN A 134 -7.17 2.08 11.68
C GLN A 134 -5.70 2.34 11.32
N VAL A 135 -5.21 1.72 10.23
CA VAL A 135 -3.84 1.99 9.73
C VAL A 135 -3.76 3.40 9.16
N ALA A 136 -4.74 3.84 8.36
CA ALA A 136 -4.76 5.20 7.81
C ALA A 136 -4.69 6.25 8.92
N LEU A 137 -5.55 6.16 9.93
CA LEU A 137 -5.58 7.07 11.06
C LEU A 137 -4.35 6.94 11.96
N GLY A 138 -3.89 5.71 12.22
CA GLY A 138 -2.71 5.46 13.04
C GLY A 138 -1.42 6.03 12.44
N LEU A 139 -1.31 6.08 11.13
CA LEU A 139 -0.17 6.67 10.42
C LEU A 139 -0.28 8.20 10.27
N ALA A 140 -1.49 8.76 10.27
CA ALA A 140 -1.80 10.17 9.97
C ALA A 140 -1.43 11.18 11.08
N GLY A 141 -0.52 10.83 12.00
CA GLY A 141 -0.13 11.72 13.11
C GLY A 141 0.76 12.90 12.74
N HIS A 142 1.20 13.00 11.48
CA HIS A 142 2.05 14.09 11.02
C HIS A 142 1.26 15.41 10.93
N PRO A 143 1.84 16.56 11.35
CA PRO A 143 1.15 17.87 11.35
C PRO A 143 0.64 18.33 9.97
N GLY A 144 1.18 17.78 8.87
CA GLY A 144 0.74 18.08 7.50
C GLY A 144 -0.49 17.29 7.04
N SER A 145 -1.02 16.38 7.89
CA SER A 145 -2.20 15.59 7.52
C SER A 145 -3.44 16.46 7.31
N ASP A 146 -4.20 16.13 6.26
CA ASP A 146 -5.47 16.81 5.94
C ASP A 146 -6.53 16.53 7.04
N PRO A 147 -6.97 17.54 7.77
CA PRO A 147 -7.93 17.36 8.86
C PRO A 147 -9.32 16.93 8.36
N GLU A 148 -9.72 17.32 7.15
CA GLU A 148 -11.00 16.91 6.59
C GLU A 148 -10.97 15.45 6.16
N ALA A 149 -9.88 14.98 5.52
CA ALA A 149 -9.70 13.58 5.20
C ALA A 149 -9.70 12.72 6.48
N THR A 150 -9.01 13.17 7.54
CA THR A 150 -9.01 12.51 8.85
C THR A 150 -10.42 12.39 9.40
N ARG A 151 -11.17 13.48 9.48
CA ARG A 151 -12.55 13.52 9.97
C ARG A 151 -13.47 12.59 9.16
N LEU A 152 -13.33 12.56 7.85
CA LEU A 152 -14.15 11.70 6.98
C LEU A 152 -13.88 10.21 7.24
N ILE A 153 -12.61 9.82 7.43
CA ILE A 153 -12.23 8.44 7.76
C ILE A 153 -12.75 8.04 9.13
N GLU A 154 -12.66 8.92 10.15
CA GLU A 154 -13.20 8.69 11.48
C GLU A 154 -14.72 8.46 11.46
N MET A 155 -15.43 9.19 10.63
CA MET A 155 -16.87 9.01 10.48
C MET A 155 -17.21 7.69 9.79
N LYS A 156 -16.51 7.36 8.71
CA LYS A 156 -16.74 6.12 7.94
C LYS A 156 -15.70 5.91 6.86
N PHE A 157 -15.18 4.69 6.76
CA PHE A 157 -14.41 4.24 5.60
C PHE A 157 -15.25 3.28 4.75
N PRO A 158 -15.99 3.77 3.73
CA PRO A 158 -16.90 2.92 2.93
C PRO A 158 -16.15 1.92 2.06
N THR A 159 -16.85 0.91 1.54
CA THR A 159 -16.33 0.04 0.47
C THR A 159 -15.87 0.88 -0.72
N SER A 160 -14.78 0.47 -1.35
CA SER A 160 -14.05 1.20 -2.39
C SER A 160 -13.38 2.51 -1.92
N GLY A 161 -13.50 2.88 -0.65
CA GLY A 161 -12.81 4.06 -0.10
C GLY A 161 -11.30 3.92 -0.22
N ILE A 162 -10.63 5.04 -0.46
CA ILE A 162 -9.18 5.13 -0.73
C ILE A 162 -8.61 6.25 0.14
N ALA A 163 -7.63 5.92 0.97
CA ALA A 163 -6.81 6.91 1.66
C ALA A 163 -5.41 6.95 1.03
N MET A 164 -4.91 8.14 0.75
CA MET A 164 -3.57 8.35 0.22
C MET A 164 -2.71 9.06 1.26
N LEU A 165 -1.54 8.46 1.56
CA LEU A 165 -0.60 8.98 2.54
C LEU A 165 0.76 9.21 1.89
N ARG A 166 1.42 10.26 2.33
CA ARG A 166 2.82 10.55 2.01
C ARG A 166 3.69 10.04 3.13
N VAL A 167 4.66 9.18 2.79
CA VAL A 167 5.56 8.51 3.73
C VAL A 167 6.97 9.05 3.54
N PRO A 168 7.53 9.78 4.51
CA PRO A 168 8.93 10.19 4.47
C PRO A 168 9.84 9.00 4.81
N GLY A 169 10.98 8.90 4.14
CA GLY A 169 11.98 7.87 4.44
C GLY A 169 11.66 6.50 3.82
N THR A 170 12.03 5.42 4.50
CA THR A 170 11.94 4.03 4.01
C THR A 170 10.67 3.33 4.50
N TRP A 171 10.22 2.28 3.79
CA TRP A 171 9.11 1.46 4.25
C TRP A 171 9.43 0.77 5.58
N SER A 172 10.67 0.29 5.73
CA SER A 172 11.13 -0.40 6.93
C SER A 172 11.16 0.46 8.19
N ALA A 173 11.21 1.79 8.04
CA ALA A 173 11.20 2.74 9.16
C ALA A 173 9.82 3.34 9.44
N LEU A 174 8.78 2.95 8.69
CA LEU A 174 7.43 3.47 8.88
C LEU A 174 6.85 2.97 10.20
N GLU A 175 6.44 3.90 11.04
CA GLU A 175 5.81 3.65 12.33
C GLU A 175 4.54 4.51 12.51
N LEU A 176 3.82 4.30 13.61
CA LEU A 176 2.63 5.11 13.92
C LEU A 176 2.99 6.60 13.93
N SER A 177 2.10 7.43 13.44
CA SER A 177 2.28 8.87 13.24
C SER A 177 3.41 9.24 12.26
N GLY A 178 3.94 8.27 11.52
CA GLY A 178 5.08 8.44 10.60
C GLY A 178 4.70 8.85 9.19
N ALA A 179 3.43 9.14 8.88
CA ALA A 179 2.98 9.54 7.55
C ALA A 179 2.02 10.73 7.61
N GLU A 180 1.90 11.41 6.47
CA GLU A 180 0.99 12.52 6.24
C GLU A 180 -0.22 12.02 5.42
N LEU A 181 -1.42 12.07 5.97
CA LEU A 181 -2.65 11.78 5.22
C LEU A 181 -2.94 12.93 4.25
N VAL A 182 -2.84 12.66 2.95
CA VAL A 182 -2.96 13.67 1.89
C VAL A 182 -4.39 13.82 1.41
N SER A 183 -5.12 12.70 1.29
CA SER A 183 -6.49 12.73 0.81
C SER A 183 -7.26 11.46 1.18
N PHE A 184 -8.58 11.59 1.21
CA PHE A 184 -9.51 10.48 1.29
C PHE A 184 -10.58 10.62 0.21
N HIS A 185 -10.75 9.57 -0.59
CA HIS A 185 -11.69 9.55 -1.71
C HIS A 185 -12.64 8.34 -1.63
N VAL A 186 -13.89 8.55 -2.01
CA VAL A 186 -14.91 7.50 -2.09
C VAL A 186 -15.51 7.51 -3.50
N PRO A 187 -15.15 6.54 -4.37
CA PRO A 187 -15.69 6.45 -5.73
C PRO A 187 -17.21 6.21 -5.70
N ARG A 188 -17.94 7.03 -6.47
CA ARG A 188 -19.41 6.94 -6.59
C ARG A 188 -19.84 7.27 -8.03
#